data_2603c8a3821c0866a9020497b17f6871
#
_entry.id   2603c8a3821c0866a9020497b17f6871
#
_cell.length_a   1.000
_cell.length_b   1.000
_cell.length_c   1.000
_cell.angle_alpha   90.00
_cell.angle_beta   90.00
_cell.angle_gamma   90.00
#
_symmetry.space_group_name_H-M   'P 1'
#
loop_
_entity.id
_entity.type
_entity.pdbx_description
1 polymer ?
#
loop_
_entity_poly.entity_id
_entity_poly.type
_entity_poly.pdbx_seq_one_letter_code
_entity_poly.pdbx_strand_id
1 'polypeptide(L)'
;MKKLFILGLLCLSVLGGYAQDDSDDWKVGGKHYQEWVAKQTCTEACGVRFGSSYETAKEILKRKYGEPDYLETNENIIVYHYKSYGGMNFTYMSFNFQRDGAHSYMNQCVMGYECKTAEEAKDKRDAIWTKARSKYTAWSEYVDENGFKYYESGCSPLGGFGNGFIVDVVKLSEPYNGYRYFARIMYGPYNYVQEDF
;
A
#
# COMPACT_ATOMS: atom_id res chain seq x y z
N MET A 1 54.29 -7.29 26.53
CA MET A 1 53.01 -6.55 26.62
C MET A 1 52.77 -5.53 25.49
N LYS A 2 53.78 -5.10 24.70
CA LYS A 2 53.58 -4.11 23.62
C LYS A 2 53.03 -4.72 22.28
N LYS A 3 53.17 -6.03 22.05
CA LYS A 3 52.71 -6.67 20.79
C LYS A 3 51.20 -6.96 20.75
N LEU A 4 50.54 -7.08 21.91
CA LEU A 4 49.09 -7.38 21.97
C LEU A 4 48.23 -6.13 21.67
N PHE A 5 48.75 -4.93 21.95
CA PHE A 5 48.06 -3.66 21.69
C PHE A 5 47.99 -3.27 20.20
N ILE A 6 49.02 -3.69 19.43
CA ILE A 6 49.06 -3.40 17.98
C ILE A 6 48.11 -4.28 17.21
N LEU A 7 47.88 -5.54 17.66
CA LEU A 7 46.92 -6.43 17.00
C LEU A 7 45.46 -6.00 17.23
N GLY A 8 45.16 -5.46 18.43
CA GLY A 8 43.82 -4.93 18.74
C GLY A 8 43.49 -3.67 17.97
N LEU A 9 44.48 -2.80 17.69
CA LEU A 9 44.26 -1.58 16.92
C LEU A 9 44.07 -1.87 15.43
N LEU A 10 44.76 -2.90 14.89
CA LEU A 10 44.55 -3.28 13.48
C LEU A 10 43.17 -3.94 13.27
N CYS A 11 42.65 -4.71 14.22
CA CYS A 11 41.32 -5.30 14.13
C CYS A 11 40.22 -4.23 14.21
N LEU A 12 40.41 -3.15 15.01
CA LEU A 12 39.45 -2.05 15.10
C LEU A 12 39.43 -1.16 13.84
N SER A 13 40.58 -1.00 13.17
CA SER A 13 40.65 -0.21 11.92
C SER A 13 40.02 -0.99 10.74
N VAL A 14 40.12 -2.32 10.72
CA VAL A 14 39.46 -3.15 9.68
C VAL A 14 37.93 -3.18 9.88
N LEU A 15 37.46 -3.25 11.12
CA LEU A 15 36.02 -3.21 11.42
C LEU A 15 35.43 -1.81 11.16
N GLY A 16 36.19 -0.74 11.39
CA GLY A 16 35.77 0.63 11.09
C GLY A 16 35.64 0.92 9.60
N GLY A 17 36.50 0.32 8.76
CA GLY A 17 36.46 0.48 7.31
C GLY A 17 35.25 -0.19 6.66
N TYR A 18 34.86 -1.38 7.14
CA TYR A 18 33.68 -2.08 6.64
C TYR A 18 32.34 -1.43 7.09
N ALA A 19 32.32 -0.83 8.27
CA ALA A 19 31.13 -0.12 8.76
C ALA A 19 30.91 1.23 8.03
N GLN A 20 31.97 1.82 7.49
CA GLN A 20 31.89 3.13 6.84
C GLN A 20 31.42 3.03 5.38
N ASP A 21 31.73 1.93 4.70
CA ASP A 21 31.30 1.67 3.32
C ASP A 21 29.81 1.28 3.23
N ASP A 22 29.33 0.48 4.20
CA ASP A 22 27.93 0.08 4.30
C ASP A 22 27.00 1.24 4.67
N SER A 23 27.49 2.25 5.41
CA SER A 23 26.67 3.39 5.85
C SER A 23 26.31 4.34 4.72
N ASP A 24 27.13 4.47 3.69
CA ASP A 24 26.92 5.38 2.57
C ASP A 24 25.91 4.80 1.56
N ASP A 25 25.87 3.49 1.40
CA ASP A 25 24.88 2.80 0.57
C ASP A 25 23.45 2.85 1.15
N TRP A 26 23.29 3.06 2.46
CA TRP A 26 22.00 3.27 3.12
C TRP A 26 21.60 4.74 3.27
N LYS A 27 22.41 5.69 2.85
CA LYS A 27 22.00 7.10 2.77
C LYS A 27 20.92 7.28 1.70
N VAL A 28 20.09 8.28 1.87
CA VAL A 28 19.07 8.66 0.87
C VAL A 28 19.75 8.84 -0.48
N GLY A 29 19.33 8.05 -1.47
CA GLY A 29 19.94 8.00 -2.80
C GLY A 29 21.04 6.96 -2.98
N GLY A 30 21.52 6.30 -1.94
CA GLY A 30 22.46 5.18 -2.03
C GLY A 30 21.79 3.92 -2.62
N LYS A 31 22.61 3.00 -3.14
CA LYS A 31 22.14 1.81 -3.87
C LYS A 31 21.19 0.94 -3.03
N HIS A 32 21.56 0.58 -1.82
CA HIS A 32 20.74 -0.25 -0.94
C HIS A 32 19.44 0.45 -0.54
N TYR A 33 19.49 1.77 -0.31
CA TYR A 33 18.30 2.55 -0.05
C TYR A 33 17.35 2.53 -1.25
N GLN A 34 17.84 2.73 -2.47
CA GLN A 34 17.03 2.69 -3.68
C GLN A 34 16.42 1.30 -3.94
N GLU A 35 17.21 0.22 -3.77
CA GLU A 35 16.72 -1.16 -3.88
C GLU A 35 15.64 -1.46 -2.85
N TRP A 36 15.80 -0.97 -1.64
CA TRP A 36 14.81 -1.13 -0.58
C TRP A 36 13.54 -0.33 -0.89
N VAL A 37 13.63 0.94 -1.29
CA VAL A 37 12.49 1.76 -1.71
C VAL A 37 11.73 1.09 -2.86
N ALA A 38 12.43 0.56 -3.86
CA ALA A 38 11.80 -0.15 -4.97
C ALA A 38 10.97 -1.36 -4.49
N LYS A 39 11.44 -2.10 -3.47
CA LYS A 39 10.68 -3.21 -2.85
C LYS A 39 9.48 -2.74 -2.03
N GLN A 40 9.53 -1.50 -1.50
CA GLN A 40 8.43 -0.90 -0.73
C GLN A 40 7.42 -0.18 -1.63
N THR A 41 7.72 0.06 -2.90
CA THR A 41 6.86 0.81 -3.82
C THR A 41 5.64 0.00 -4.23
N CYS A 42 4.46 0.61 -4.07
CA CYS A 42 3.16 0.02 -4.43
C CYS A 42 2.86 0.32 -5.90
N THR A 43 3.39 -0.49 -6.81
CA THR A 43 3.27 -0.26 -8.26
C THR A 43 1.98 -0.78 -8.87
N GLU A 44 1.33 -1.75 -8.22
CA GLU A 44 0.13 -2.40 -8.73
C GLU A 44 -0.78 -2.92 -7.63
N ALA A 45 -2.05 -3.09 -7.94
CA ALA A 45 -3.01 -3.83 -7.14
C ALA A 45 -3.81 -4.78 -8.05
N CYS A 46 -3.98 -6.04 -7.60
CA CYS A 46 -4.74 -7.06 -8.34
C CYS A 46 -4.22 -7.37 -9.76
N GLY A 47 -2.96 -7.04 -10.06
CA GLY A 47 -2.33 -7.19 -11.37
C GLY A 47 -2.56 -6.01 -12.31
N VAL A 48 -3.21 -4.94 -11.83
CA VAL A 48 -3.37 -3.68 -12.54
C VAL A 48 -2.36 -2.68 -12.00
N ARG A 49 -1.54 -2.11 -12.87
CA ARG A 49 -0.59 -1.05 -12.51
C ARG A 49 -1.34 0.24 -12.23
N PHE A 50 -0.94 0.97 -11.21
CA PHE A 50 -1.38 2.34 -11.01
C PHE A 50 -0.94 3.22 -12.19
N GLY A 51 -1.79 4.12 -12.64
CA GLY A 51 -1.61 4.89 -13.86
C GLY A 51 -2.11 4.21 -15.14
N SER A 52 -2.58 2.94 -15.08
CA SER A 52 -3.21 2.29 -16.23
C SER A 52 -4.52 2.96 -16.60
N SER A 53 -4.82 3.02 -17.91
CA SER A 53 -6.11 3.51 -18.38
C SER A 53 -7.28 2.63 -17.92
N TYR A 54 -8.48 3.20 -17.87
CA TYR A 54 -9.70 2.50 -17.50
C TYR A 54 -9.92 1.22 -18.34
N GLU A 55 -9.79 1.30 -19.65
CA GLU A 55 -9.99 0.15 -20.54
C GLU A 55 -8.94 -0.96 -20.29
N THR A 56 -7.66 -0.58 -20.13
CA THR A 56 -6.61 -1.56 -19.80
C THR A 56 -6.89 -2.25 -18.46
N ALA A 57 -7.28 -1.49 -17.44
CA ALA A 57 -7.60 -2.02 -16.13
C ALA A 57 -8.82 -2.97 -16.19
N LYS A 58 -9.88 -2.55 -16.87
CA LYS A 58 -11.11 -3.31 -17.06
C LYS A 58 -10.84 -4.67 -17.73
N GLU A 59 -10.04 -4.68 -18.79
CA GLU A 59 -9.68 -5.95 -19.47
C GLU A 59 -8.89 -6.90 -18.56
N ILE A 60 -7.91 -6.38 -17.80
CA ILE A 60 -7.11 -7.19 -16.87
C ILE A 60 -8.00 -7.76 -15.77
N LEU A 61 -8.84 -6.93 -15.17
CA LEU A 61 -9.74 -7.32 -14.08
C LEU A 61 -10.80 -8.30 -14.56
N LYS A 62 -11.39 -8.08 -15.75
CA LYS A 62 -12.35 -9.00 -16.35
C LYS A 62 -11.75 -10.39 -16.61
N ARG A 63 -10.52 -10.48 -17.10
CA ARG A 63 -9.82 -11.78 -17.27
C ARG A 63 -9.58 -12.48 -15.96
N LYS A 64 -9.34 -11.72 -14.87
CA LYS A 64 -9.01 -12.27 -13.55
C LYS A 64 -10.25 -12.65 -12.73
N TYR A 65 -11.27 -11.82 -12.75
CA TYR A 65 -12.42 -11.90 -11.84
C TYR A 65 -13.78 -12.12 -12.52
N GLY A 66 -13.82 -12.09 -13.86
CA GLY A 66 -15.06 -12.10 -14.64
C GLY A 66 -15.64 -10.69 -14.83
N GLU A 67 -16.92 -10.63 -15.19
CA GLU A 67 -17.60 -9.33 -15.33
C GLU A 67 -17.64 -8.62 -13.98
N PRO A 68 -17.44 -7.29 -13.96
CA PRO A 68 -17.60 -6.51 -12.74
C PRO A 68 -19.07 -6.46 -12.31
N ASP A 69 -19.26 -6.33 -10.99
CA ASP A 69 -20.61 -6.21 -10.42
C ASP A 69 -21.20 -4.82 -10.67
N TYR A 70 -20.33 -3.80 -10.80
CA TYR A 70 -20.72 -2.43 -11.09
C TYR A 70 -19.64 -1.69 -11.89
N LEU A 71 -20.08 -0.92 -12.88
CA LEU A 71 -19.29 0.02 -13.68
C LEU A 71 -20.01 1.37 -13.72
N GLU A 72 -19.31 2.45 -13.45
CA GLU A 72 -19.86 3.78 -13.69
C GLU A 72 -19.78 4.16 -15.17
N THR A 73 -20.82 4.83 -15.67
CA THR A 73 -20.92 5.28 -17.07
C THR A 73 -19.87 6.32 -17.45
N ASN A 74 -19.32 7.04 -16.46
CA ASN A 74 -18.28 8.04 -16.64
C ASN A 74 -16.85 7.48 -16.44
N GLU A 75 -16.69 6.15 -16.36
CA GLU A 75 -15.40 5.46 -16.27
C GLU A 75 -14.57 5.82 -15.02
N ASN A 76 -15.21 6.15 -13.90
CA ASN A 76 -14.51 6.53 -12.68
C ASN A 76 -14.25 5.38 -11.73
N ILE A 77 -15.05 4.29 -11.80
CA ILE A 77 -14.95 3.18 -10.87
C ILE A 77 -15.31 1.84 -11.50
N ILE A 78 -14.60 0.79 -11.09
CA ILE A 78 -14.93 -0.62 -11.34
C ILE A 78 -15.06 -1.31 -9.98
N VAL A 79 -16.17 -2.03 -9.74
CA VAL A 79 -16.45 -2.68 -8.46
C VAL A 79 -16.65 -4.18 -8.65
N TYR A 80 -16.09 -4.93 -7.70
CA TYR A 80 -16.28 -6.37 -7.54
C TYR A 80 -16.64 -6.69 -6.09
N HIS A 81 -17.50 -7.69 -5.90
CA HIS A 81 -17.81 -8.26 -4.61
C HIS A 81 -17.31 -9.71 -4.51
N TYR A 82 -16.97 -10.13 -3.29
CA TYR A 82 -16.62 -11.52 -2.96
C TYR A 82 -15.48 -12.08 -3.85
N LYS A 83 -14.38 -11.33 -3.98
CA LYS A 83 -13.21 -11.77 -4.74
C LYS A 83 -12.00 -12.01 -3.84
N SER A 84 -11.13 -12.91 -4.31
CA SER A 84 -9.91 -13.29 -3.58
C SER A 84 -8.70 -12.57 -4.14
N TYR A 85 -7.88 -11.99 -3.25
CA TYR A 85 -6.57 -11.42 -3.59
C TYR A 85 -5.58 -11.59 -2.43
N GLY A 86 -4.32 -11.94 -2.75
CA GLY A 86 -3.26 -12.11 -1.75
C GLY A 86 -3.55 -13.18 -0.68
N GLY A 87 -4.42 -14.17 -0.98
CA GLY A 87 -4.86 -15.20 -0.04
C GLY A 87 -5.94 -14.73 0.95
N MET A 88 -6.59 -13.61 0.67
CA MET A 88 -7.72 -13.07 1.45
C MET A 88 -8.97 -12.99 0.57
N ASN A 89 -10.16 -13.23 1.15
CA ASN A 89 -11.45 -13.18 0.46
C ASN A 89 -12.17 -11.90 0.86
N PHE A 90 -12.03 -10.84 0.07
CA PHE A 90 -12.63 -9.54 0.33
C PHE A 90 -14.12 -9.54 -0.05
N THR A 91 -14.96 -8.88 0.75
CA THR A 91 -16.39 -8.70 0.43
C THR A 91 -16.59 -7.60 -0.61
N TYR A 92 -15.69 -6.63 -0.66
CA TYR A 92 -15.74 -5.49 -1.54
C TYR A 92 -14.35 -5.14 -2.08
N MET A 93 -14.29 -4.83 -3.37
CA MET A 93 -13.10 -4.32 -4.05
C MET A 93 -13.51 -3.24 -5.05
N SER A 94 -12.87 -2.07 -5.00
CA SER A 94 -13.05 -1.02 -6.00
C SER A 94 -11.72 -0.55 -6.56
N PHE A 95 -11.77 -0.21 -7.83
CA PHE A 95 -10.68 0.40 -8.59
C PHE A 95 -11.18 1.74 -9.07
N ASN A 96 -10.57 2.81 -8.56
CA ASN A 96 -10.98 4.19 -8.82
C ASN A 96 -10.00 4.84 -9.77
N PHE A 97 -10.53 5.71 -10.63
CA PHE A 97 -9.80 6.33 -11.71
C PHE A 97 -9.89 7.85 -11.59
N GLN A 98 -8.75 8.49 -11.71
CA GLN A 98 -8.66 9.94 -11.83
C GLN A 98 -8.76 10.32 -13.29
N ARG A 99 -9.60 11.32 -13.59
CA ARG A 99 -9.77 11.83 -14.94
C ARG A 99 -8.88 13.05 -15.16
N ASP A 100 -8.21 13.06 -16.32
CA ASP A 100 -7.47 14.20 -16.84
C ASP A 100 -7.84 14.39 -18.31
N GLY A 101 -8.66 15.39 -18.60
CA GLY A 101 -9.21 15.62 -19.92
C GLY A 101 -9.97 14.42 -20.48
N ALA A 102 -9.47 13.86 -21.58
CA ALA A 102 -10.01 12.67 -22.24
C ALA A 102 -9.47 11.33 -21.66
N HIS A 103 -8.51 11.39 -20.76
CA HIS A 103 -7.85 10.21 -20.19
C HIS A 103 -8.35 9.92 -18.78
N SER A 104 -8.33 8.65 -18.43
CA SER A 104 -8.71 8.15 -17.11
C SER A 104 -7.64 7.17 -16.62
N TYR A 105 -7.08 7.40 -15.43
CA TYR A 105 -5.97 6.65 -14.89
C TYR A 105 -6.33 6.02 -13.55
N MET A 106 -6.05 4.73 -13.38
CA MET A 106 -6.21 4.07 -12.08
C MET A 106 -5.29 4.72 -11.06
N ASN A 107 -5.87 5.38 -10.07
CA ASN A 107 -5.14 6.08 -9.03
C ASN A 107 -5.36 5.51 -7.63
N GLN A 108 -6.40 4.68 -7.45
CA GLN A 108 -6.71 4.12 -6.14
C GLN A 108 -7.29 2.71 -6.28
N CYS A 109 -6.93 1.84 -5.33
CA CYS A 109 -7.58 0.55 -5.14
C CYS A 109 -7.97 0.39 -3.68
N VAL A 110 -9.24 0.04 -3.43
CA VAL A 110 -9.75 -0.25 -2.09
C VAL A 110 -10.23 -1.70 -2.05
N MET A 111 -9.79 -2.44 -1.05
CA MET A 111 -10.25 -3.81 -0.80
C MET A 111 -10.58 -3.96 0.69
N GLY A 112 -11.71 -4.57 1.01
CA GLY A 112 -12.08 -4.67 2.41
C GLY A 112 -13.24 -5.60 2.71
N TYR A 113 -13.65 -5.51 3.96
CA TYR A 113 -14.71 -6.31 4.55
C TYR A 113 -15.79 -5.39 5.13
N GLU A 114 -17.01 -5.60 4.70
CA GLU A 114 -18.18 -5.01 5.33
C GLU A 114 -18.45 -5.75 6.64
N CYS A 115 -18.51 -5.02 7.75
CA CYS A 115 -18.59 -5.56 9.10
C CYS A 115 -19.79 -4.96 9.86
N LYS A 116 -20.47 -5.78 10.66
CA LYS A 116 -21.61 -5.34 11.46
C LYS A 116 -21.18 -4.68 12.77
N THR A 117 -20.08 -5.14 13.34
CA THR A 117 -19.56 -4.66 14.63
C THR A 117 -18.14 -4.08 14.49
N ALA A 118 -17.79 -3.22 15.44
CA ALA A 118 -16.46 -2.65 15.55
C ALA A 118 -15.39 -3.72 15.82
N GLU A 119 -15.73 -4.75 16.59
CA GLU A 119 -14.84 -5.85 16.94
C GLU A 119 -14.48 -6.66 15.69
N GLU A 120 -15.50 -7.09 14.94
CA GLU A 120 -15.30 -7.77 13.66
C GLU A 120 -14.42 -6.96 12.71
N ALA A 121 -14.65 -5.63 12.63
CA ALA A 121 -13.84 -4.76 11.76
C ALA A 121 -12.38 -4.65 12.22
N LYS A 122 -12.12 -4.60 13.52
CA LYS A 122 -10.76 -4.62 14.08
C LYS A 122 -10.04 -5.92 13.75
N ASP A 123 -10.68 -7.07 13.91
CA ASP A 123 -10.12 -8.38 13.59
C ASP A 123 -9.76 -8.49 12.11
N LYS A 124 -10.66 -8.02 11.22
CA LYS A 124 -10.42 -7.98 9.78
C LYS A 124 -9.27 -7.04 9.41
N ARG A 125 -9.22 -5.83 9.98
CA ARG A 125 -8.10 -4.90 9.80
C ARG A 125 -6.77 -5.55 10.21
N ASP A 126 -6.72 -6.19 11.38
CA ASP A 126 -5.50 -6.80 11.90
C ASP A 126 -5.04 -7.99 11.05
N ALA A 127 -5.99 -8.75 10.49
CA ALA A 127 -5.68 -9.79 9.50
C ALA A 127 -5.09 -9.22 8.21
N ILE A 128 -5.68 -8.12 7.66
CA ILE A 128 -5.14 -7.41 6.50
C ILE A 128 -3.73 -6.90 6.81
N TRP A 129 -3.57 -6.22 7.96
CA TRP A 129 -2.28 -5.67 8.38
C TRP A 129 -1.21 -6.74 8.54
N THR A 130 -1.52 -7.85 9.20
CA THR A 130 -0.59 -8.98 9.36
C THR A 130 -0.07 -9.50 8.02
N LYS A 131 -0.95 -9.52 7.01
CA LYS A 131 -0.57 -9.92 5.65
C LYS A 131 0.27 -8.85 4.95
N ALA A 132 -0.12 -7.59 5.05
CA ALA A 132 0.59 -6.48 4.39
C ALA A 132 1.99 -6.27 4.94
N ARG A 133 2.18 -6.27 6.26
CA ARG A 133 3.48 -6.07 6.92
C ARG A 133 4.50 -7.18 6.64
N SER A 134 4.07 -8.34 6.15
CA SER A 134 5.01 -9.39 5.72
C SER A 134 5.79 -9.00 4.46
N LYS A 135 5.28 -8.09 3.66
CA LYS A 135 5.91 -7.56 2.45
C LYS A 135 6.53 -6.18 2.68
N TYR A 136 5.84 -5.33 3.45
CA TYR A 136 6.22 -3.92 3.65
C TYR A 136 6.77 -3.75 5.07
N THR A 137 8.07 -3.47 5.19
CA THR A 137 8.82 -3.55 6.45
C THR A 137 8.88 -2.24 7.23
N ALA A 138 8.61 -1.12 6.57
CA ALA A 138 8.55 0.18 7.22
C ALA A 138 7.11 0.69 7.25
N TRP A 139 6.67 1.10 8.43
CA TRP A 139 5.29 1.49 8.69
C TRP A 139 5.17 2.43 9.89
N SER A 140 4.05 3.11 9.94
CA SER A 140 3.64 3.97 11.07
C SER A 140 2.26 3.53 11.57
N GLU A 141 2.03 3.67 12.87
CA GLU A 141 0.75 3.39 13.52
C GLU A 141 0.16 4.70 14.05
N TYR A 142 -1.12 4.88 13.83
CA TYR A 142 -1.89 6.03 14.29
C TYR A 142 -3.23 5.58 14.88
N VAL A 143 -3.96 6.53 15.47
CA VAL A 143 -5.32 6.35 15.97
C VAL A 143 -6.18 7.45 15.37
N ASP A 144 -7.34 7.09 14.80
CA ASP A 144 -8.30 8.03 14.24
C ASP A 144 -9.17 8.70 15.32
N GLU A 145 -10.02 9.62 14.90
CA GLU A 145 -10.96 10.35 15.78
C GLU A 145 -12.00 9.44 16.45
N ASN A 146 -12.26 8.25 15.92
CA ASN A 146 -13.16 7.24 16.47
C ASN A 146 -12.46 6.26 17.42
N GLY A 147 -11.14 6.42 17.62
CA GLY A 147 -10.33 5.55 18.46
C GLY A 147 -9.90 4.24 17.77
N PHE A 148 -10.02 4.12 16.45
CA PHE A 148 -9.50 2.99 15.70
C PHE A 148 -8.04 3.20 15.33
N LYS A 149 -7.23 2.17 15.56
CA LYS A 149 -5.87 2.14 15.03
C LYS A 149 -5.89 2.00 13.51
N TYR A 150 -4.96 2.69 12.85
CA TYR A 150 -4.68 2.49 11.43
C TYR A 150 -3.18 2.48 11.18
N TYR A 151 -2.78 1.94 10.03
CA TYR A 151 -1.39 1.73 9.65
C TYR A 151 -1.14 2.31 8.27
N GLU A 152 -0.04 3.04 8.14
CA GLU A 152 0.46 3.54 6.87
C GLU A 152 1.77 2.85 6.54
N SER A 153 1.97 2.46 5.28
CA SER A 153 3.16 1.75 4.85
C SER A 153 3.37 1.84 3.33
N GLY A 154 4.53 1.33 2.91
CA GLY A 154 4.92 1.32 1.50
C GLY A 154 5.32 2.69 0.97
N CYS A 155 5.63 2.74 -0.31
CA CYS A 155 5.92 3.97 -1.03
C CYS A 155 4.93 4.15 -2.18
N SER A 156 4.53 5.39 -2.42
CA SER A 156 3.77 5.76 -3.61
C SER A 156 4.58 5.46 -4.89
N PRO A 157 3.96 5.02 -5.98
CA PRO A 157 4.62 4.89 -7.28
C PRO A 157 5.11 6.24 -7.85
N LEU A 158 4.60 7.36 -7.31
CA LEU A 158 5.01 8.73 -7.67
C LEU A 158 6.10 9.28 -6.74
N GLY A 159 6.59 8.47 -5.81
CA GLY A 159 7.51 8.89 -4.75
C GLY A 159 6.78 9.16 -3.43
N GLY A 160 7.57 9.41 -2.38
CA GLY A 160 7.02 9.59 -1.02
C GLY A 160 6.96 8.29 -0.23
N PHE A 161 7.53 8.36 0.96
CA PHE A 161 7.58 7.25 1.91
C PHE A 161 6.36 7.28 2.84
N GLY A 162 5.79 6.11 3.15
CA GLY A 162 4.60 6.00 4.00
C GLY A 162 3.27 6.31 3.29
N ASN A 163 3.30 6.68 2.00
CA ASN A 163 2.11 7.04 1.22
C ASN A 163 1.70 5.93 0.23
N GLY A 164 2.18 4.70 0.44
CA GLY A 164 1.86 3.58 -0.44
C GLY A 164 0.45 3.07 -0.21
N PHE A 165 0.08 2.79 1.03
CA PHE A 165 -1.26 2.33 1.39
C PHE A 165 -1.58 2.60 2.87
N ILE A 166 -2.88 2.56 3.16
CA ILE A 166 -3.43 2.61 4.52
C ILE A 166 -4.21 1.34 4.80
N VAL A 167 -4.10 0.81 6.02
CA VAL A 167 -4.97 -0.24 6.55
C VAL A 167 -5.73 0.33 7.74
N ASP A 168 -7.04 0.44 7.62
CA ASP A 168 -7.88 1.13 8.61
C ASP A 168 -9.23 0.45 8.84
N VAL A 169 -10.03 1.03 9.75
CA VAL A 169 -11.45 0.77 9.95
C VAL A 169 -12.20 2.07 9.74
N VAL A 170 -13.10 2.10 8.78
CA VAL A 170 -14.03 3.22 8.57
C VAL A 170 -15.35 2.91 9.23
N LYS A 171 -15.82 3.82 10.09
CA LYS A 171 -17.19 3.79 10.62
C LYS A 171 -18.10 4.57 9.66
N LEU A 172 -19.10 3.90 9.12
CA LEU A 172 -20.08 4.53 8.24
C LEU A 172 -20.98 5.45 9.04
N SER A 173 -21.28 6.65 8.53
CA SER A 173 -22.22 7.59 9.13
C SER A 173 -23.62 6.97 9.23
N GLU A 174 -24.05 6.29 8.16
CA GLU A 174 -25.29 5.53 8.10
C GLU A 174 -24.99 4.06 7.79
N PRO A 175 -25.72 3.10 8.39
CA PRO A 175 -25.54 1.70 8.05
C PRO A 175 -25.93 1.43 6.60
N TYR A 176 -25.08 0.70 5.87
CA TYR A 176 -25.36 0.24 4.52
C TYR A 176 -25.64 -1.27 4.54
N ASN A 177 -26.80 -1.72 4.12
CA ASN A 177 -27.21 -3.13 4.14
C ASN A 177 -27.02 -3.83 5.50
N GLY A 178 -27.16 -3.08 6.61
CA GLY A 178 -26.93 -3.58 7.97
C GLY A 178 -25.46 -3.60 8.41
N TYR A 179 -24.53 -3.24 7.55
CA TYR A 179 -23.12 -3.06 7.90
C TYR A 179 -22.87 -1.63 8.36
N ARG A 180 -22.08 -1.49 9.41
CA ARG A 180 -21.76 -0.18 10.02
C ARG A 180 -20.28 0.17 9.96
N TYR A 181 -19.43 -0.81 9.68
CA TYR A 181 -17.99 -0.66 9.65
C TYR A 181 -17.42 -1.27 8.38
N PHE A 182 -16.31 -0.73 7.94
CA PHE A 182 -15.58 -1.23 6.78
C PHE A 182 -14.10 -1.33 7.13
N ALA A 183 -13.58 -2.56 7.25
CA ALA A 183 -12.15 -2.80 7.45
C ALA A 183 -11.49 -2.95 6.09
N ARG A 184 -10.46 -2.15 5.80
CA ARG A 184 -9.91 -2.09 4.44
C ARG A 184 -8.40 -1.92 4.40
N ILE A 185 -7.85 -2.26 3.23
CA ILE A 185 -6.61 -1.72 2.71
C ILE A 185 -6.93 -0.81 1.53
N MET A 186 -6.32 0.37 1.52
CA MET A 186 -6.50 1.38 0.49
C MET A 186 -5.13 1.80 -0.05
N TYR A 187 -4.88 1.53 -1.31
CA TYR A 187 -3.74 2.03 -2.07
C TYR A 187 -4.10 3.34 -2.74
N GLY A 188 -3.29 4.37 -2.56
CA GLY A 188 -3.59 5.71 -3.09
C GLY A 188 -4.62 6.48 -2.23
N PRO A 189 -5.27 7.53 -2.79
CA PRO A 189 -5.17 7.96 -4.19
C PRO A 189 -3.79 8.53 -4.55
N TYR A 190 -3.29 8.16 -5.73
CA TYR A 190 -2.07 8.72 -6.30
C TYR A 190 -2.44 9.76 -7.34
N ASN A 191 -1.88 10.98 -7.23
CA ASN A 191 -2.19 12.06 -8.15
C ASN A 191 -1.28 11.98 -9.39
N TYR A 192 -1.84 11.59 -10.54
CA TYR A 192 -1.15 11.50 -11.83
C TYR A 192 -1.29 12.77 -12.68
N VAL A 193 -2.05 13.75 -12.23
CA VAL A 193 -2.16 15.05 -12.88
C VAL A 193 -0.91 15.85 -12.54
N GLN A 194 -0.16 16.27 -13.54
CA GLN A 194 0.87 17.27 -13.35
C GLN A 194 0.17 18.59 -13.09
N GLU A 195 0.38 19.17 -11.91
CA GLU A 195 0.10 20.58 -11.71
C GLU A 195 1.11 21.33 -12.59
N ASP A 196 0.61 21.96 -13.67
CA ASP A 196 1.39 22.93 -14.43
C ASP A 196 1.72 24.11 -13.50
N PHE A 197 2.96 24.17 -13.02
CA PHE A 197 3.49 25.31 -12.28
C PHE A 197 3.97 26.39 -13.23
#